data_ad889660e03de571d9237fa2cab7c051
#
_entry.id   ad889660e03de571d9237fa2cab7c051
#
_cell.length_a   1.000
_cell.length_b   1.000
_cell.length_c   1.000
_cell.angle_alpha   90.00
_cell.angle_beta   90.00
_cell.angle_gamma   90.00
#
_symmetry.space_group_name_H-M   'P 1'
#
loop_
_entity.id
_entity.type
_entity.pdbx_description
1 polymer ?
#
loop_
_entity_poly.entity_id
_entity_poly.type
_entity_poly.pdbx_seq_one_letter_code
_entity_poly.pdbx_strand_id
1 'polypeptide(L)'
;MASPALPDPADCTARLLALVLARAPRTADDLRAALGLVEPEFGPLLAALERHGLVARDAASGRIRPGPAALRFARAEVARGDLVEHATASMRRLADESGETVNLMVPTPGGTEAIAQQDGRHLLGATNWLGRDIPDHASAAGKIFLAHGVSEIAPRLQRMTDRTMVDRATLEADLEAVRRRGYATLVDELEPGLSVVAAPVFDAGGVVVAALAVSGPTARLPGHRLALLGRVAIEQAHAVSERLGYRGALEDALA
;
A
#
# COMPACT_ATOMS: atom_id res chain seq x y z
N MET A 1 17.49 8.83 -49.15
CA MET A 1 16.52 9.44 -48.21
C MET A 1 16.07 8.34 -47.25
N ALA A 2 16.47 8.43 -45.99
CA ALA A 2 16.03 7.45 -44.96
C ALA A 2 14.52 7.65 -44.73
N SER A 3 13.74 6.56 -44.86
CA SER A 3 12.33 6.55 -44.47
C SER A 3 12.25 6.96 -42.97
N PRO A 4 11.37 7.90 -42.59
CA PRO A 4 11.20 8.23 -41.19
C PRO A 4 10.85 6.93 -40.43
N ALA A 5 11.60 6.59 -39.40
CA ALA A 5 11.30 5.46 -38.55
C ALA A 5 9.86 5.62 -38.01
N LEU A 6 9.02 4.60 -38.18
CA LEU A 6 7.67 4.58 -37.60
C LEU A 6 7.80 4.82 -36.08
N PRO A 7 6.98 5.70 -35.51
CA PRO A 7 7.02 5.96 -34.08
C PRO A 7 6.73 4.67 -33.31
N ASP A 8 7.47 4.44 -32.20
CA ASP A 8 7.28 3.27 -31.35
C ASP A 8 5.83 3.23 -30.82
N PRO A 9 5.07 2.17 -31.09
CA PRO A 9 3.69 2.04 -30.63
C PRO A 9 3.54 2.17 -29.10
N ALA A 10 4.55 1.71 -28.31
CA ALA A 10 4.53 1.83 -26.87
C ALA A 10 4.66 3.30 -26.42
N ASP A 11 5.58 4.06 -27.02
CA ASP A 11 5.74 5.50 -26.76
C ASP A 11 4.47 6.28 -27.18
N CYS A 12 3.91 5.96 -28.34
CA CYS A 12 2.66 6.58 -28.80
C CYS A 12 1.49 6.32 -27.87
N THR A 13 1.38 5.09 -27.33
CA THR A 13 0.34 4.71 -26.36
C THR A 13 0.51 5.49 -25.05
N ALA A 14 1.72 5.57 -24.52
CA ALA A 14 2.04 6.32 -23.30
C ALA A 14 1.73 7.83 -23.48
N ARG A 15 2.12 8.42 -24.61
CA ARG A 15 1.85 9.82 -24.94
C ARG A 15 0.34 10.09 -25.12
N LEU A 16 -0.40 9.18 -25.75
CA LEU A 16 -1.85 9.27 -25.88
C LEU A 16 -2.52 9.29 -24.52
N LEU A 17 -2.15 8.36 -23.64
CA LEU A 17 -2.66 8.31 -22.28
C LEU A 17 -2.33 9.61 -21.52
N ALA A 18 -1.09 10.07 -21.56
CA ALA A 18 -0.65 11.32 -20.92
C ALA A 18 -1.46 12.54 -21.41
N LEU A 19 -1.75 12.64 -22.71
CA LEU A 19 -2.57 13.73 -23.27
C LEU A 19 -4.02 13.72 -22.76
N VAL A 20 -4.60 12.53 -22.56
CA VAL A 20 -5.96 12.39 -22.01
C VAL A 20 -6.00 12.71 -20.52
N LEU A 21 -4.96 12.32 -19.77
CA LEU A 21 -4.89 12.55 -18.31
C LEU A 21 -4.57 14.01 -17.95
N ALA A 22 -3.85 14.74 -18.83
CA ALA A 22 -3.32 16.07 -18.51
C ALA A 22 -4.35 17.21 -18.54
N ARG A 23 -5.48 17.12 -19.26
CA ARG A 23 -6.44 18.25 -19.47
C ARG A 23 -7.84 17.83 -19.92
N ALA A 24 -8.65 18.89 -20.27
CA ALA A 24 -10.03 18.77 -20.71
C ALA A 24 -10.25 17.72 -21.82
N PRO A 25 -11.43 17.08 -21.84
CA PRO A 25 -11.78 16.07 -22.84
C PRO A 25 -11.57 16.55 -24.27
N ARG A 26 -10.85 15.78 -25.08
CA ARG A 26 -10.53 16.07 -26.48
C ARG A 26 -11.26 15.10 -27.40
N THR A 27 -11.45 15.49 -28.65
CA THR A 27 -11.92 14.58 -29.69
C THR A 27 -10.81 13.59 -30.07
N ALA A 28 -11.17 12.47 -30.68
CA ALA A 28 -10.19 11.53 -31.22
C ALA A 28 -9.28 12.19 -32.26
N ASP A 29 -9.85 13.10 -33.10
CA ASP A 29 -9.10 13.84 -34.12
C ASP A 29 -8.08 14.81 -33.47
N ASP A 30 -8.45 15.51 -32.39
CA ASP A 30 -7.51 16.40 -31.66
C ASP A 30 -6.32 15.61 -31.12
N LEU A 31 -6.58 14.44 -30.56
CA LEU A 31 -5.54 13.57 -29.99
C LEU A 31 -4.65 13.00 -31.10
N ARG A 32 -5.23 12.53 -32.18
CA ARG A 32 -4.51 12.02 -33.34
C ARG A 32 -3.59 13.09 -33.96
N ALA A 33 -4.11 14.29 -34.15
CA ALA A 33 -3.34 15.42 -34.68
C ALA A 33 -2.19 15.82 -33.72
N ALA A 34 -2.44 15.84 -32.42
CA ALA A 34 -1.41 16.14 -31.38
C ALA A 34 -0.26 15.12 -31.35
N LEU A 35 -0.53 13.87 -31.73
CA LEU A 35 0.48 12.80 -31.83
C LEU A 35 1.16 12.74 -33.20
N GLY A 36 0.61 13.42 -34.21
CA GLY A 36 1.11 13.35 -35.60
C GLY A 36 0.88 11.99 -36.28
N LEU A 37 -0.12 11.23 -35.83
CA LEU A 37 -0.42 9.89 -36.32
C LEU A 37 -1.49 9.90 -37.40
N VAL A 38 -1.44 8.90 -38.30
CA VAL A 38 -2.51 8.62 -39.27
C VAL A 38 -3.50 7.60 -38.69
N GLU A 39 -4.73 7.55 -39.26
CA GLU A 39 -5.80 6.70 -38.69
C GLU A 39 -5.47 5.22 -38.56
N PRO A 40 -4.78 4.54 -39.48
CA PRO A 40 -4.41 3.14 -39.32
C PRO A 40 -3.50 2.86 -38.11
N GLU A 41 -2.74 3.87 -37.65
CA GLU A 41 -1.84 3.79 -36.52
C GLU A 41 -2.55 4.16 -35.20
N PHE A 42 -3.37 5.22 -35.22
CA PHE A 42 -4.03 5.78 -34.04
C PHE A 42 -5.17 4.91 -33.51
N GLY A 43 -6.03 4.38 -34.38
CA GLY A 43 -7.22 3.61 -34.00
C GLY A 43 -6.92 2.43 -33.08
N PRO A 44 -5.93 1.56 -33.40
CA PRO A 44 -5.56 0.44 -32.53
C PRO A 44 -5.06 0.86 -31.15
N LEU A 45 -4.32 1.98 -31.04
CA LEU A 45 -3.82 2.50 -29.76
C LEU A 45 -4.97 2.97 -28.87
N LEU A 46 -5.89 3.75 -29.42
CA LEU A 46 -7.06 4.22 -28.69
C LEU A 46 -7.95 3.05 -28.26
N ALA A 47 -8.22 2.10 -29.15
CA ALA A 47 -9.01 0.93 -28.85
C ALA A 47 -8.38 0.04 -27.75
N ALA A 48 -7.04 -0.04 -27.69
CA ALA A 48 -6.34 -0.73 -26.61
C ALA A 48 -6.58 -0.05 -25.26
N LEU A 49 -6.44 1.26 -25.17
CA LEU A 49 -6.69 2.02 -23.94
C LEU A 49 -8.16 1.96 -23.51
N GLU A 50 -9.12 1.98 -24.46
CA GLU A 50 -10.56 1.82 -24.18
C GLU A 50 -10.87 0.41 -23.63
N ARG A 51 -10.34 -0.65 -24.23
CA ARG A 51 -10.53 -2.05 -23.76
C ARG A 51 -10.03 -2.26 -22.33
N HIS A 52 -8.94 -1.63 -21.95
CA HIS A 52 -8.39 -1.70 -20.61
C HIS A 52 -9.01 -0.68 -19.63
N GLY A 53 -9.99 0.10 -20.08
CA GLY A 53 -10.68 1.09 -19.27
C GLY A 53 -9.80 2.26 -18.82
N LEU A 54 -8.64 2.48 -19.44
CA LEU A 54 -7.74 3.59 -19.14
C LEU A 54 -8.28 4.90 -19.71
N VAL A 55 -8.96 4.83 -20.86
CA VAL A 55 -9.72 5.94 -21.44
C VAL A 55 -11.16 5.48 -21.71
N ALA A 56 -12.06 6.44 -21.87
CA ALA A 56 -13.46 6.18 -22.22
C ALA A 56 -13.95 7.29 -23.16
N ARG A 57 -14.83 6.92 -24.09
CA ARG A 57 -15.52 7.85 -24.97
C ARG A 57 -16.83 8.29 -24.30
N ASP A 58 -17.04 9.58 -24.23
CA ASP A 58 -18.31 10.15 -23.79
C ASP A 58 -19.39 9.92 -24.87
N ALA A 59 -20.49 9.29 -24.49
CA ALA A 59 -21.53 8.88 -25.43
C ALA A 59 -22.26 10.04 -26.09
N ALA A 60 -22.36 11.19 -25.40
CA ALA A 60 -23.08 12.36 -25.92
C ALA A 60 -22.20 13.25 -26.81
N SER A 61 -20.95 13.48 -26.42
CA SER A 61 -20.05 14.42 -27.09
C SER A 61 -19.00 13.74 -27.97
N GLY A 62 -18.84 12.41 -27.89
CA GLY A 62 -17.78 11.66 -28.58
C GLY A 62 -16.36 11.96 -28.07
N ARG A 63 -16.21 12.78 -27.04
CA ARG A 63 -14.91 13.18 -26.48
C ARG A 63 -14.27 12.05 -25.68
N ILE A 64 -12.95 11.98 -25.76
CA ILE A 64 -12.15 11.02 -25.00
C ILE A 64 -11.80 11.63 -23.63
N ARG A 65 -12.01 10.87 -22.59
CA ARG A 65 -11.76 11.25 -21.19
C ARG A 65 -11.10 10.10 -20.43
N PRO A 66 -10.53 10.32 -19.22
CA PRO A 66 -10.05 9.24 -18.38
C PRO A 66 -11.14 8.19 -18.14
N GLY A 67 -10.77 6.94 -18.32
CA GLY A 67 -11.66 5.79 -18.13
C GLY A 67 -11.75 5.35 -16.67
N PRO A 68 -12.64 4.37 -16.37
CA PRO A 68 -12.86 3.91 -14.99
C PRO A 68 -11.63 3.34 -14.32
N ALA A 69 -10.72 2.70 -15.05
CA ALA A 69 -9.47 2.19 -14.48
C ALA A 69 -8.53 3.33 -14.04
N ALA A 70 -8.36 4.35 -14.89
CA ALA A 70 -7.56 5.54 -14.55
C ALA A 70 -8.17 6.32 -13.37
N LEU A 71 -9.50 6.43 -13.30
CA LEU A 71 -10.18 7.09 -12.18
C LEU A 71 -10.06 6.31 -10.87
N ARG A 72 -10.10 4.97 -10.92
CA ARG A 72 -9.85 4.15 -9.72
C ARG A 72 -8.42 4.34 -9.20
N PHE A 73 -7.43 4.34 -10.10
CA PHE A 73 -6.04 4.60 -9.74
C PHE A 73 -5.87 5.99 -9.08
N ALA A 74 -6.39 7.05 -9.71
CA ALA A 74 -6.32 8.41 -9.17
C ALA A 74 -6.98 8.52 -7.78
N ARG A 75 -8.14 7.88 -7.57
CA ARG A 75 -8.80 7.84 -6.26
C ARG A 75 -7.96 7.11 -5.21
N ALA A 76 -7.32 5.99 -5.58
CA ALA A 76 -6.44 5.26 -4.68
C ALA A 76 -5.23 6.10 -4.25
N GLU A 77 -4.63 6.86 -5.16
CA GLU A 77 -3.50 7.74 -4.85
C GLU A 77 -3.91 8.93 -3.95
N VAL A 78 -5.07 9.55 -4.19
CA VAL A 78 -5.61 10.58 -3.29
C VAL A 78 -5.87 10.01 -1.91
N ALA A 79 -6.52 8.85 -1.82
CA ALA A 79 -6.78 8.19 -0.54
C ALA A 79 -5.49 7.82 0.21
N ARG A 80 -4.42 7.43 -0.50
CA ARG A 80 -3.08 7.21 0.10
C ARG A 80 -2.50 8.50 0.67
N GLY A 81 -2.62 9.63 -0.04
CA GLY A 81 -2.18 10.94 0.42
C GLY A 81 -2.90 11.37 1.70
N ASP A 82 -4.22 11.28 1.71
CA ASP A 82 -5.06 11.59 2.88
C ASP A 82 -4.69 10.70 4.07
N LEU A 83 -4.46 9.41 3.84
CA LEU A 83 -4.04 8.45 4.88
C LEU A 83 -2.69 8.82 5.50
N VAL A 84 -1.69 9.21 4.70
CA VAL A 84 -0.38 9.66 5.18
C VAL A 84 -0.54 10.94 6.02
N GLU A 85 -1.34 11.91 5.57
CA GLU A 85 -1.60 13.14 6.30
C GLU A 85 -2.20 12.85 7.68
N HIS A 86 -3.24 12.01 7.75
CA HIS A 86 -3.87 11.61 9.01
C HIS A 86 -2.95 10.83 9.94
N ALA A 87 -2.03 10.03 9.40
CA ALA A 87 -1.10 9.20 10.18
C ALA A 87 0.14 9.97 10.70
N THR A 88 0.55 11.07 10.05
CA THR A 88 1.81 11.75 10.30
C THR A 88 2.06 12.08 11.77
N ALA A 89 1.06 12.64 12.47
CA ALA A 89 1.22 13.01 13.88
C ALA A 89 1.39 11.79 14.80
N SER A 90 0.62 10.71 14.53
CA SER A 90 0.70 9.44 15.27
C SER A 90 2.02 8.72 15.00
N MET A 91 2.51 8.73 13.76
CA MET A 91 3.82 8.17 13.41
C MET A 91 4.96 8.86 14.17
N ARG A 92 4.95 10.20 14.24
CA ARG A 92 5.95 10.96 15.00
C ARG A 92 5.94 10.61 16.48
N ARG A 93 4.76 10.60 17.12
CA ARG A 93 4.63 10.21 18.53
C ARG A 93 5.17 8.82 18.79
N LEU A 94 4.80 7.85 17.93
CA LEU A 94 5.24 6.47 18.05
C LEU A 94 6.77 6.34 17.86
N ALA A 95 7.36 7.11 16.93
CA ALA A 95 8.81 7.17 16.73
C ALA A 95 9.54 7.82 17.92
N ASP A 96 8.98 8.89 18.49
CA ASP A 96 9.56 9.55 19.68
C ASP A 96 9.53 8.62 20.90
N GLU A 97 8.42 7.93 21.15
CA GLU A 97 8.26 7.01 22.29
C GLU A 97 9.08 5.73 22.13
N SER A 98 9.11 5.14 20.95
CA SER A 98 9.87 3.92 20.69
C SER A 98 11.36 4.17 20.51
N GLY A 99 11.73 5.33 19.95
CA GLY A 99 13.07 5.64 19.45
C GLY A 99 13.42 4.89 18.16
N GLU A 100 12.50 4.12 17.58
CA GLU A 100 12.70 3.25 16.43
C GLU A 100 11.95 3.78 15.20
N THR A 101 12.23 3.21 14.03
CA THR A 101 11.58 3.59 12.78
C THR A 101 10.12 3.15 12.77
N VAL A 102 9.24 4.06 12.34
CA VAL A 102 7.80 3.80 12.18
C VAL A 102 7.40 3.89 10.72
N ASN A 103 6.69 2.87 10.24
CA ASN A 103 6.18 2.81 8.87
C ASN A 103 4.65 2.79 8.87
N LEU A 104 4.06 3.47 7.90
CA LEU A 104 2.66 3.31 7.54
C LEU A 104 2.58 2.32 6.39
N MET A 105 1.97 1.17 6.66
CA MET A 105 1.89 0.04 5.76
C MET A 105 0.50 -0.11 5.18
N VAL A 106 0.39 -0.43 3.89
CA VAL A 106 -0.87 -0.72 3.20
C VAL A 106 -0.83 -2.08 2.50
N PRO A 107 -1.98 -2.76 2.32
CA PRO A 107 -2.05 -3.99 1.56
C PRO A 107 -1.89 -3.72 0.06
N THR A 108 -1.21 -4.62 -0.65
CA THR A 108 -1.07 -4.64 -2.11
C THR A 108 -1.38 -6.04 -2.64
N PRO A 109 -1.60 -6.21 -3.95
CA PRO A 109 -1.74 -7.55 -4.54
C PRO A 109 -0.49 -8.43 -4.37
N GLY A 110 0.68 -7.85 -4.15
CA GLY A 110 1.95 -8.55 -3.95
C GLY A 110 2.28 -8.84 -2.48
N GLY A 111 1.53 -8.28 -1.54
CA GLY A 111 1.76 -8.37 -0.09
C GLY A 111 1.51 -7.05 0.62
N THR A 112 2.51 -6.52 1.30
CA THR A 112 2.43 -5.31 2.12
C THR A 112 3.47 -4.28 1.69
N GLU A 113 3.08 -3.02 1.49
CA GLU A 113 3.94 -1.92 1.06
C GLU A 113 3.99 -0.80 2.11
N ALA A 114 5.17 -0.22 2.33
CA ALA A 114 5.33 1.00 3.12
C ALA A 114 5.08 2.24 2.24
N ILE A 115 4.08 3.08 2.61
CA ILE A 115 3.76 4.32 1.90
C ILE A 115 4.27 5.58 2.60
N ALA A 116 4.63 5.48 3.87
CA ALA A 116 5.30 6.54 4.63
C ALA A 116 6.24 5.94 5.66
N GLN A 117 7.32 6.66 5.98
CA GLN A 117 8.30 6.31 7.00
C GLN A 117 8.62 7.52 7.85
N GLN A 118 8.69 7.32 9.16
CA GLN A 118 9.21 8.25 10.15
C GLN A 118 10.41 7.60 10.82
N ASP A 119 11.59 8.15 10.66
CA ASP A 119 12.80 7.62 11.28
C ASP A 119 12.80 7.86 12.78
N GLY A 120 13.33 6.88 13.52
CA GLY A 120 13.61 7.01 14.94
C GLY A 120 14.90 7.81 15.19
N ARG A 121 15.26 7.94 16.48
CA ARG A 121 16.45 8.73 16.88
C ARG A 121 17.79 7.99 16.74
N HIS A 122 17.78 6.72 16.42
CA HIS A 122 18.98 5.90 16.31
C HIS A 122 19.58 5.97 14.89
N LEU A 123 20.91 6.17 14.78
CA LEU A 123 21.64 6.13 13.51
C LEU A 123 21.53 4.77 12.81
N LEU A 124 21.54 3.68 13.59
CA LEU A 124 21.24 2.33 13.10
C LEU A 124 19.73 2.10 13.24
N GLY A 125 18.97 2.62 12.27
CA GLY A 125 17.55 2.39 12.11
C GLY A 125 17.23 1.17 11.25
N ALA A 126 15.94 0.96 10.99
CA ALA A 126 15.51 0.00 9.99
C ALA A 126 15.88 0.51 8.58
N THR A 127 16.05 -0.42 7.66
CA THR A 127 16.20 -0.12 6.24
C THR A 127 15.01 0.70 5.74
N ASN A 128 15.22 1.53 4.72
CA ASN A 128 14.12 2.20 4.03
C ASN A 128 13.27 1.17 3.27
N TRP A 129 12.04 1.00 3.70
CA TRP A 129 11.07 0.04 3.15
C TRP A 129 10.09 0.65 2.15
N LEU A 130 10.18 1.98 1.89
CA LEU A 130 9.26 2.67 0.97
C LEU A 130 9.28 2.03 -0.43
N GLY A 131 8.10 1.70 -0.94
CA GLY A 131 7.91 1.15 -2.28
C GLY A 131 8.39 -0.29 -2.46
N ARG A 132 8.63 -1.04 -1.38
CA ARG A 132 8.99 -2.46 -1.42
C ARG A 132 7.82 -3.32 -1.01
N ASP A 133 7.47 -4.30 -1.84
CA ASP A 133 6.51 -5.34 -1.48
C ASP A 133 7.17 -6.36 -0.53
N ILE A 134 6.48 -6.63 0.59
CA ILE A 134 6.90 -7.61 1.59
C ILE A 134 5.82 -8.68 1.66
N PRO A 135 6.15 -9.98 1.61
CA PRO A 135 5.16 -11.05 1.74
C PRO A 135 4.40 -10.94 3.07
N ASP A 136 3.06 -11.03 3.03
CA ASP A 136 2.21 -10.81 4.20
C ASP A 136 2.54 -11.70 5.39
N HIS A 137 2.84 -12.99 5.16
CA HIS A 137 3.18 -13.92 6.23
C HIS A 137 4.52 -13.61 6.92
N ALA A 138 5.42 -12.91 6.26
CA ALA A 138 6.72 -12.49 6.78
C ALA A 138 6.76 -11.00 7.15
N SER A 139 5.61 -10.36 7.32
CA SER A 139 5.44 -8.96 7.73
C SER A 139 4.49 -8.85 8.92
N ALA A 140 4.84 -8.05 9.94
CA ALA A 140 3.91 -7.79 11.03
C ALA A 140 2.62 -7.08 10.53
N ALA A 141 2.75 -6.11 9.63
CA ALA A 141 1.59 -5.46 9.00
C ALA A 141 0.80 -6.44 8.11
N GLY A 142 1.49 -7.29 7.34
CA GLY A 142 0.84 -8.34 6.55
C GLY A 142 0.06 -9.32 7.41
N LYS A 143 0.58 -9.71 8.58
CA LYS A 143 -0.16 -10.53 9.55
C LYS A 143 -1.43 -9.82 10.06
N ILE A 144 -1.41 -8.48 10.23
CA ILE A 144 -2.62 -7.70 10.49
C ILE A 144 -3.63 -7.85 9.35
N PHE A 145 -3.21 -7.66 8.10
CA PHE A 145 -4.10 -7.77 6.93
C PHE A 145 -4.68 -9.18 6.78
N LEU A 146 -3.87 -10.23 6.96
CA LEU A 146 -4.31 -11.62 6.97
C LEU A 146 -5.30 -11.90 8.12
N ALA A 147 -5.00 -11.42 9.32
CA ALA A 147 -5.84 -11.64 10.51
C ALA A 147 -7.23 -11.01 10.36
N HIS A 148 -7.35 -9.88 9.66
CA HIS A 148 -8.60 -9.16 9.44
C HIS A 148 -9.26 -9.49 8.08
N GLY A 149 -8.76 -10.46 7.32
CA GLY A 149 -9.34 -10.90 6.04
C GLY A 149 -9.22 -9.88 4.91
N VAL A 150 -8.29 -8.93 5.01
CA VAL A 150 -7.98 -7.95 3.96
C VAL A 150 -7.13 -8.59 2.87
N SER A 151 -6.22 -9.47 3.26
CA SER A 151 -5.40 -10.29 2.35
C SER A 151 -5.70 -11.77 2.56
N GLU A 152 -5.33 -12.60 1.59
CA GLU A 152 -5.43 -14.06 1.66
C GLU A 152 -4.07 -14.70 1.90
N ILE A 153 -4.05 -15.82 2.66
CA ILE A 153 -2.82 -16.59 2.86
C ILE A 153 -2.41 -17.19 1.52
N ALA A 154 -1.22 -16.83 1.06
CA ALA A 154 -0.67 -17.34 -0.19
C ALA A 154 -0.61 -18.90 -0.20
N PRO A 155 -0.85 -19.55 -1.34
CA PRO A 155 -0.77 -21.02 -1.44
C PRO A 155 0.61 -21.58 -1.06
N ARG A 156 1.65 -20.80 -1.28
CA ARG A 156 3.04 -21.13 -0.91
C ARG A 156 3.65 -19.99 -0.09
N LEU A 157 4.07 -20.33 1.13
CA LEU A 157 4.76 -19.40 2.03
C LEU A 157 6.27 -19.47 1.77
N GLN A 158 6.83 -18.36 1.33
CA GLN A 158 8.27 -18.26 1.03
C GLN A 158 9.07 -18.18 2.33
N ARG A 159 10.12 -18.99 2.45
CA ARG A 159 11.07 -18.90 3.56
C ARG A 159 12.04 -17.76 3.32
N MET A 160 12.04 -16.78 4.19
CA MET A 160 12.97 -15.64 4.18
C MET A 160 14.16 -15.91 5.13
N THR A 161 13.86 -16.52 6.29
CA THR A 161 14.83 -16.89 7.32
C THR A 161 14.47 -18.26 7.90
N ASP A 162 15.27 -18.77 8.83
CA ASP A 162 14.94 -20.00 9.59
C ASP A 162 13.77 -19.79 10.57
N ARG A 163 13.43 -18.54 10.87
CA ARG A 163 12.32 -18.15 11.75
C ARG A 163 11.02 -17.88 11.00
N THR A 164 11.04 -17.76 9.68
CA THR A 164 9.83 -17.51 8.87
C THR A 164 8.80 -18.62 9.09
N MET A 165 7.56 -18.25 9.42
CA MET A 165 6.44 -19.18 9.48
C MET A 165 6.06 -19.62 8.08
N VAL A 166 6.37 -20.86 7.72
CA VAL A 166 6.06 -21.46 6.40
C VAL A 166 5.02 -22.58 6.49
N ASP A 167 4.63 -22.94 7.71
CA ASP A 167 3.52 -23.87 7.97
C ASP A 167 2.22 -23.08 8.14
N ARG A 168 1.20 -23.46 7.37
CA ARG A 168 -0.08 -22.76 7.36
C ARG A 168 -0.80 -22.80 8.71
N ALA A 169 -0.80 -23.94 9.38
CA ALA A 169 -1.48 -24.09 10.66
C ALA A 169 -0.83 -23.22 11.76
N THR A 170 0.51 -23.17 11.75
CA THR A 170 1.28 -22.29 12.66
C THR A 170 0.97 -20.82 12.40
N LEU A 171 0.91 -20.41 11.14
CA LEU A 171 0.53 -19.03 10.78
C LEU A 171 -0.90 -18.71 11.21
N GLU A 172 -1.87 -19.58 10.94
CA GLU A 172 -3.28 -19.38 11.33
C GLU A 172 -3.43 -19.24 12.84
N ALA A 173 -2.70 -20.03 13.64
CA ALA A 173 -2.70 -19.89 15.09
C ALA A 173 -2.12 -18.55 15.57
N ASP A 174 -1.05 -18.04 14.91
CA ASP A 174 -0.51 -16.70 15.22
C ASP A 174 -1.51 -15.60 14.82
N LEU A 175 -2.19 -15.72 13.68
CA LEU A 175 -3.22 -14.77 13.25
C LEU A 175 -4.40 -14.69 14.23
N GLU A 176 -4.82 -15.82 14.82
CA GLU A 176 -5.82 -15.81 15.90
C GLU A 176 -5.30 -15.09 17.16
N ALA A 177 -4.03 -15.30 17.51
CA ALA A 177 -3.41 -14.56 18.61
C ALA A 177 -3.32 -13.06 18.29
N VAL A 178 -3.05 -12.67 17.03
CA VAL A 178 -3.08 -11.27 16.57
C VAL A 178 -4.45 -10.65 16.79
N ARG A 179 -5.55 -11.33 16.40
CA ARG A 179 -6.92 -10.83 16.62
C ARG A 179 -7.21 -10.60 18.11
N ARG A 180 -6.81 -11.52 18.96
CA ARG A 180 -7.06 -11.42 20.41
C ARG A 180 -6.28 -10.30 21.09
N ARG A 181 -5.01 -10.07 20.68
CA ARG A 181 -4.15 -9.07 21.33
C ARG A 181 -4.19 -7.69 20.67
N GLY A 182 -4.81 -7.57 19.48
CA GLY A 182 -4.96 -6.33 18.71
C GLY A 182 -3.70 -5.84 18.00
N TYR A 183 -2.59 -6.58 18.04
CA TYR A 183 -1.35 -6.24 17.33
C TYR A 183 -0.62 -7.50 16.86
N ALA A 184 0.20 -7.37 15.83
CA ALA A 184 1.08 -8.41 15.33
C ALA A 184 2.53 -8.13 15.72
N THR A 185 3.32 -9.20 15.87
CA THR A 185 4.78 -9.11 16.05
C THR A 185 5.49 -9.97 15.02
N LEU A 186 6.71 -9.59 14.71
CA LEU A 186 7.64 -10.32 13.89
C LEU A 186 9.01 -10.28 14.56
N VAL A 187 9.66 -11.43 14.70
CA VAL A 187 11.01 -11.53 15.30
C VAL A 187 11.86 -12.40 14.41
N ASP A 188 12.81 -11.80 13.71
CA ASP A 188 13.75 -12.49 12.82
C ASP A 188 13.07 -13.27 11.65
N GLU A 189 11.79 -13.03 11.34
CA GLU A 189 11.06 -13.81 10.34
C GLU A 189 11.27 -13.31 8.90
N LEU A 190 11.48 -12.00 8.71
CA LEU A 190 11.75 -11.38 7.41
C LEU A 190 13.27 -11.31 7.15
N GLU A 191 14.01 -10.87 8.15
CA GLU A 191 15.45 -10.70 8.12
C GLU A 191 16.03 -10.98 9.52
N PRO A 192 17.14 -11.73 9.64
CA PRO A 192 17.80 -11.95 10.92
C PRO A 192 18.20 -10.61 11.57
N GLY A 193 17.89 -10.43 12.83
CA GLY A 193 18.19 -9.22 13.59
C GLY A 193 17.10 -8.13 13.47
N LEU A 194 16.01 -8.38 12.75
CA LEU A 194 14.88 -7.45 12.62
C LEU A 194 13.70 -7.90 13.48
N SER A 195 13.21 -6.99 14.32
CA SER A 195 11.94 -7.15 15.04
C SER A 195 10.98 -6.01 14.66
N VAL A 196 9.70 -6.37 14.54
CA VAL A 196 8.63 -5.43 14.17
C VAL A 196 7.39 -5.71 15.04
N VAL A 197 6.69 -4.65 15.40
CA VAL A 197 5.33 -4.72 15.95
C VAL A 197 4.41 -3.81 15.14
N ALA A 198 3.19 -4.28 14.83
CA ALA A 198 2.24 -3.52 14.02
C ALA A 198 0.83 -3.59 14.59
N ALA A 199 0.08 -2.47 14.47
CA ALA A 199 -1.32 -2.35 14.89
C ALA A 199 -2.20 -1.88 13.72
N PRO A 200 -3.48 -2.34 13.65
CA PRO A 200 -4.38 -2.03 12.55
C PRO A 200 -4.91 -0.61 12.60
N VAL A 201 -5.06 0.01 11.43
CA VAL A 201 -5.77 1.28 11.20
C VAL A 201 -7.07 0.96 10.44
N PHE A 202 -8.20 1.37 11.02
CA PHE A 202 -9.54 1.12 10.48
C PHE A 202 -10.11 2.35 9.79
N ASP A 203 -10.89 2.15 8.75
CA ASP A 203 -11.71 3.19 8.12
C ASP A 203 -13.05 3.36 8.85
N ALA A 204 -13.89 4.29 8.36
CA ALA A 204 -15.23 4.56 8.91
C ALA A 204 -16.16 3.34 8.87
N GLY A 205 -15.93 2.37 8.00
CA GLY A 205 -16.66 1.13 7.87
C GLY A 205 -16.16 0.00 8.77
N GLY A 206 -15.08 0.22 9.54
CA GLY A 206 -14.45 -0.80 10.37
C GLY A 206 -13.59 -1.80 9.59
N VAL A 207 -13.19 -1.45 8.36
CA VAL A 207 -12.28 -2.24 7.56
C VAL A 207 -10.84 -1.79 7.82
N VAL A 208 -9.92 -2.72 7.97
CA VAL A 208 -8.49 -2.39 8.10
C VAL A 208 -7.96 -1.91 6.74
N VAL A 209 -7.52 -0.67 6.69
CA VAL A 209 -7.00 -0.02 5.47
C VAL A 209 -5.49 0.20 5.49
N ALA A 210 -4.91 0.18 6.68
CA ALA A 210 -3.46 0.32 6.89
C ALA A 210 -3.03 -0.33 8.21
N ALA A 211 -1.71 -0.34 8.46
CA ALA A 211 -1.14 -0.67 9.76
C ALA A 211 0.00 0.29 10.10
N LEU A 212 0.10 0.69 11.38
CA LEU A 212 1.28 1.36 11.91
C LEU A 212 2.27 0.32 12.43
N ALA A 213 3.48 0.30 11.90
CA ALA A 213 4.52 -0.67 12.24
C ALA A 213 5.75 0.03 12.83
N VAL A 214 6.21 -0.42 13.99
CA VAL A 214 7.49 -0.03 14.62
C VAL A 214 8.50 -1.10 14.30
N SER A 215 9.61 -0.74 13.69
CA SER A 215 10.67 -1.66 13.25
C SER A 215 12.04 -1.24 13.77
N GLY A 216 12.81 -2.20 14.24
CA GLY A 216 14.16 -1.97 14.73
C GLY A 216 14.93 -3.27 14.98
N PRO A 217 16.22 -3.16 15.36
CA PRO A 217 17.03 -4.32 15.68
C PRO A 217 16.46 -5.16 16.82
N THR A 218 16.47 -6.49 16.67
CA THR A 218 15.99 -7.44 17.68
C THR A 218 16.65 -7.23 19.05
N ALA A 219 17.92 -6.82 19.05
CA ALA A 219 18.65 -6.52 20.30
C ALA A 219 18.01 -5.37 21.12
N ARG A 220 17.36 -4.41 20.47
CA ARG A 220 16.68 -3.29 21.13
C ARG A 220 15.18 -3.54 21.34
N LEU A 221 14.61 -4.51 20.63
CA LEU A 221 13.18 -4.86 20.65
C LEU A 221 12.97 -6.31 21.18
N PRO A 222 13.38 -6.63 22.42
CA PRO A 222 13.06 -7.92 23.03
C PRO A 222 11.55 -8.08 23.26
N GLY A 223 11.06 -9.30 23.44
CA GLY A 223 9.64 -9.63 23.48
C GLY A 223 8.79 -8.79 24.45
N HIS A 224 9.31 -8.48 25.65
CA HIS A 224 8.60 -7.61 26.61
C HIS A 224 8.43 -6.17 26.10
N ARG A 225 9.43 -5.66 25.35
CA ARG A 225 9.36 -4.32 24.74
C ARG A 225 8.43 -4.30 23.55
N LEU A 226 8.41 -5.38 22.74
CA LEU A 226 7.43 -5.53 21.65
C LEU A 226 5.99 -5.53 22.20
N ALA A 227 5.72 -6.19 23.33
CA ALA A 227 4.41 -6.19 23.96
C ALA A 227 3.99 -4.80 24.45
N LEU A 228 4.92 -4.02 25.03
CA LEU A 228 4.67 -2.64 25.43
C LEU A 228 4.38 -1.74 24.22
N LEU A 229 5.25 -1.80 23.23
CA LEU A 229 5.09 -1.01 22.00
C LEU A 229 3.85 -1.42 21.20
N GLY A 230 3.40 -2.68 21.31
CA GLY A 230 2.15 -3.13 20.72
C GLY A 230 0.94 -2.35 21.22
N ARG A 231 0.87 -2.10 22.54
CA ARG A 231 -0.19 -1.29 23.15
C ARG A 231 -0.14 0.17 22.68
N VAL A 232 1.06 0.76 22.68
CA VAL A 232 1.25 2.13 22.19
C VAL A 232 0.89 2.23 20.69
N ALA A 233 1.27 1.22 19.91
CA ALA A 233 0.92 1.17 18.49
C ALA A 233 -0.60 1.10 18.26
N ILE A 234 -1.34 0.32 19.08
CA ILE A 234 -2.81 0.29 19.04
C ILE A 234 -3.39 1.66 19.34
N GLU A 235 -2.94 2.36 20.39
CA GLU A 235 -3.42 3.69 20.74
C GLU A 235 -3.20 4.70 19.60
N GLN A 236 -2.01 4.69 19.00
CA GLN A 236 -1.69 5.58 17.89
C GLN A 236 -2.44 5.21 16.59
N ALA A 237 -2.60 3.92 16.31
CA ALA A 237 -3.37 3.44 15.17
C ALA A 237 -4.87 3.77 15.32
N HIS A 238 -5.42 3.65 16.53
CA HIS A 238 -6.78 4.06 16.85
C HIS A 238 -6.98 5.56 16.62
N ALA A 239 -6.03 6.41 17.07
CA ALA A 239 -6.10 7.85 16.83
C ALA A 239 -6.08 8.21 15.34
N VAL A 240 -5.41 7.42 14.48
CA VAL A 240 -5.51 7.56 13.02
C VAL A 240 -6.89 7.12 12.54
N SER A 241 -7.37 5.98 13.03
CA SER A 241 -8.69 5.43 12.67
C SER A 241 -9.85 6.39 12.98
N GLU A 242 -9.79 7.06 14.14
CA GLU A 242 -10.77 8.12 14.49
C GLU A 242 -10.79 9.26 13.48
N ARG A 243 -9.62 9.70 12.99
CA ARG A 243 -9.53 10.73 11.94
C ARG A 243 -10.08 10.26 10.60
N LEU A 244 -10.03 8.94 10.34
CA LEU A 244 -10.66 8.31 9.17
C LEU A 244 -12.17 8.05 9.38
N GLY A 245 -12.72 8.44 10.54
CA GLY A 245 -14.14 8.32 10.85
C GLY A 245 -14.55 7.03 11.56
N TYR A 246 -13.61 6.19 11.97
CA TYR A 246 -13.88 5.01 12.78
C TYR A 246 -14.47 5.39 14.15
N ARG A 247 -15.48 4.65 14.61
CA ARG A 247 -16.21 4.90 15.88
C ARG A 247 -16.25 3.70 16.82
N GLY A 248 -15.50 2.63 16.51
CA GLY A 248 -15.36 1.49 17.42
C GLY A 248 -14.61 1.87 18.70
N ALA A 249 -14.90 1.19 19.80
CA ALA A 249 -14.22 1.45 21.06
C ALA A 249 -12.76 0.93 21.00
N LEU A 250 -11.84 1.64 21.65
CA LEU A 250 -10.45 1.20 21.80
C LEU A 250 -10.38 -0.12 22.60
N GLU A 251 -11.34 -0.34 23.48
CA GLU A 251 -11.46 -1.55 24.31
C GLU A 251 -11.68 -2.81 23.46
N ASP A 252 -12.37 -2.71 22.33
CA ASP A 252 -12.57 -3.82 21.38
C ASP A 252 -11.29 -4.24 20.66
N ALA A 253 -10.30 -3.36 20.61
CA ALA A 253 -8.98 -3.63 20.02
C ALA A 253 -7.97 -4.16 21.05
N LEU A 254 -8.30 -4.08 22.35
CA LEU A 254 -7.46 -4.49 23.48
C LEU A 254 -8.00 -5.74 24.20
N ALA A 255 -9.21 -6.22 23.83
CA ALA A 255 -9.88 -7.41 24.39
C ALA A 255 -9.44 -8.67 23.67
#